data_02fee8a8bfccd4f5dd1cfa041eb6f6d0
#
_entry.id   02fee8a8bfccd4f5dd1cfa041eb6f6d0
#
_cell.length_a   1.000
_cell.length_b   1.000
_cell.length_c   1.000
_cell.angle_alpha   90.00
_cell.angle_beta   90.00
_cell.angle_gamma   90.00
#
_symmetry.space_group_name_H-M   'P 1'
#
loop_
_entity.id
_entity.type
_entity.pdbx_description
1 polymer ?
#
loop_
_entity_poly.entity_id
_entity_poly.type
_entity_poly.pdbx_seq_one_letter_code
_entity_poly.pdbx_strand_id
1 'polypeptide(L)'
;MKRSSSRSFAITASSLVAATVLLGACAGSMTGSGSSSGLSFFISSTGSGRGGDLGGLAGADRLCTTLATAVGEGNKTWRAYLSTQPAPGSETAVNARDRIGKGPWRNAKGVVIAQNVTELHGNNNINKETALTEKGEVVNASGDTPNMHDILTGSQPDGTAIAGSVDTTCRNWTSSGEGAAMVGHHNRAGLDDSAPAKSWNSSHQSRGCSLDALKATGGDARIYCFAAN
;
A
#
# COMPACT_ATOMS: atom_id res chain seq x y z
N MET A 1 -80.31 18.86 34.48
CA MET A 1 -81.52 19.16 33.67
C MET A 1 -81.16 19.22 32.18
N LYS A 2 -81.99 18.57 31.33
CA LYS A 2 -82.07 18.53 29.85
C LYS A 2 -81.09 17.58 29.20
N ARG A 3 -81.50 16.32 28.91
CA ARG A 3 -82.26 15.73 27.80
C ARG A 3 -81.48 15.84 26.47
N SER A 4 -80.91 14.78 26.04
CA SER A 4 -81.42 13.73 25.08
C SER A 4 -81.67 14.24 23.65
N SER A 5 -80.99 13.71 22.71
CA SER A 5 -81.64 13.19 21.50
C SER A 5 -80.70 12.25 20.67
N SER A 6 -81.12 11.03 20.60
CA SER A 6 -80.60 10.01 19.70
C SER A 6 -81.11 10.26 18.29
N ARG A 7 -80.24 10.08 17.27
CA ARG A 7 -80.72 9.76 15.91
C ARG A 7 -79.84 8.63 15.33
N SER A 8 -80.46 7.52 15.18
CA SER A 8 -79.96 6.37 14.38
C SER A 8 -80.05 6.69 12.92
N PHE A 9 -78.97 6.43 12.18
CA PHE A 9 -79.04 6.30 10.72
C PHE A 9 -78.43 4.97 10.32
N ALA A 10 -79.22 4.22 9.58
CA ALA A 10 -78.86 2.97 8.94
C ALA A 10 -77.89 3.21 7.81
N ILE A 11 -76.84 2.38 7.72
CA ILE A 11 -75.88 2.43 6.64
C ILE A 11 -75.92 1.11 5.88
N THR A 12 -76.24 1.23 4.62
CA THR A 12 -76.25 0.17 3.61
C THR A 12 -74.83 -0.30 3.34
N ALA A 13 -74.66 -1.60 3.34
CA ALA A 13 -73.41 -2.26 2.95
C ALA A 13 -73.20 -2.18 1.44
N SER A 14 -72.09 -1.60 1.01
CA SER A 14 -71.57 -1.74 -0.35
C SER A 14 -70.25 -2.50 -0.33
N SER A 15 -70.28 -3.67 -0.96
CA SER A 15 -69.10 -4.56 -1.11
C SER A 15 -68.15 -3.99 -2.12
N LEU A 16 -66.93 -3.59 -1.68
CA LEU A 16 -65.82 -3.31 -2.55
C LEU A 16 -64.92 -4.54 -2.62
N VAL A 17 -64.78 -5.06 -3.81
CA VAL A 17 -63.79 -6.10 -4.15
C VAL A 17 -62.41 -5.43 -4.21
N ALA A 18 -61.53 -5.75 -3.29
CA ALA A 18 -60.16 -5.32 -3.33
C ALA A 18 -59.32 -6.25 -4.20
N ALA A 19 -58.90 -5.77 -5.35
CA ALA A 19 -57.93 -6.43 -6.19
C ALA A 19 -56.54 -6.21 -5.59
N THR A 20 -55.94 -7.25 -4.99
CA THR A 20 -54.55 -7.24 -4.53
C THR A 20 -53.61 -7.36 -5.71
N VAL A 21 -52.98 -6.25 -6.11
CA VAL A 21 -51.85 -6.23 -7.03
C VAL A 21 -50.61 -6.64 -6.24
N LEU A 22 -50.09 -7.84 -6.45
CA LEU A 22 -48.78 -8.26 -5.97
C LEU A 22 -47.71 -7.58 -6.82
N LEU A 23 -47.15 -6.47 -6.31
CA LEU A 23 -45.86 -5.93 -6.80
C LEU A 23 -44.74 -6.84 -6.33
N GLY A 24 -44.28 -7.73 -7.18
CA GLY A 24 -43.05 -8.49 -7.00
C GLY A 24 -41.87 -7.51 -7.05
N ALA A 25 -41.34 -7.14 -5.87
CA ALA A 25 -40.05 -6.45 -5.77
C ALA A 25 -38.94 -7.45 -6.13
N CYS A 26 -38.48 -7.43 -7.39
CA CYS A 26 -37.17 -8.00 -7.74
C CYS A 26 -36.10 -7.17 -7.08
N ALA A 27 -35.68 -7.59 -5.88
CA ALA A 27 -34.43 -7.15 -5.31
C ALA A 27 -33.28 -7.72 -6.17
N GLY A 28 -32.93 -7.01 -7.22
CA GLY A 28 -31.71 -7.27 -7.97
C GLY A 28 -30.53 -7.02 -7.04
N SER A 29 -29.93 -8.10 -6.52
CA SER A 29 -28.60 -8.05 -5.93
C SER A 29 -27.64 -7.53 -7.00
N MET A 30 -27.33 -6.26 -6.97
CA MET A 30 -26.18 -5.70 -7.68
C MET A 30 -24.93 -6.25 -6.99
N THR A 31 -24.52 -7.45 -7.39
CA THR A 31 -23.14 -7.88 -7.20
C THR A 31 -22.31 -6.97 -8.09
N GLY A 32 -21.84 -5.88 -7.53
CA GLY A 32 -20.84 -5.07 -8.17
C GLY A 32 -19.63 -5.97 -8.40
N SER A 33 -19.47 -6.50 -9.60
CA SER A 33 -18.21 -7.03 -10.08
C SER A 33 -17.26 -5.84 -10.10
N GLY A 34 -16.61 -5.58 -8.97
CA GLY A 34 -15.45 -4.69 -8.92
C GLY A 34 -14.47 -5.25 -9.93
N SER A 35 -14.37 -4.61 -11.08
CA SER A 35 -13.29 -4.88 -12.02
C SER A 35 -12.00 -4.72 -11.24
N SER A 36 -11.29 -5.82 -10.95
CA SER A 36 -9.98 -5.77 -10.35
C SER A 36 -9.15 -4.77 -11.16
N SER A 37 -8.64 -3.73 -10.50
CA SER A 37 -7.84 -2.69 -11.16
C SER A 37 -6.56 -3.25 -11.78
N GLY A 38 -6.28 -4.53 -11.56
CA GLY A 38 -5.02 -5.17 -11.91
C GLY A 38 -3.88 -4.67 -11.01
N LEU A 39 -4.20 -3.95 -9.93
CA LEU A 39 -3.22 -3.44 -8.97
C LEU A 39 -2.31 -4.57 -8.51
N SER A 40 -1.03 -4.38 -8.71
CA SER A 40 0.02 -5.32 -8.29
C SER A 40 1.28 -4.63 -7.79
N PHE A 41 1.27 -3.29 -7.73
CA PHE A 41 2.34 -2.44 -7.18
C PHE A 41 1.73 -1.18 -6.55
N PHE A 42 2.22 -0.81 -5.37
CA PHE A 42 1.94 0.49 -4.76
C PHE A 42 3.01 0.88 -3.73
N ILE A 43 3.07 2.17 -3.38
CA ILE A 43 3.73 2.65 -2.17
C ILE A 43 2.69 2.64 -1.05
N SER A 44 3.02 2.09 0.10
CA SER A 44 2.12 2.09 1.25
C SER A 44 1.66 3.50 1.61
N SER A 45 0.36 3.73 1.76
CA SER A 45 -0.20 5.05 2.13
C SER A 45 0.20 5.49 3.54
N THR A 46 0.69 4.55 4.36
CA THR A 46 1.21 4.78 5.72
C THR A 46 2.35 3.82 6.04
N GLY A 47 3.21 4.18 6.96
CA GLY A 47 4.17 3.26 7.58
C GLY A 47 3.55 2.48 8.75
N SER A 48 4.39 1.77 9.50
CA SER A 48 3.97 1.01 10.71
C SER A 48 3.61 1.90 11.91
N GLY A 49 3.89 3.20 11.84
CA GLY A 49 3.84 4.13 12.97
C GLY A 49 5.04 4.02 13.93
N ARG A 50 5.93 3.05 13.73
CA ARG A 50 7.11 2.77 14.55
C ARG A 50 8.41 2.94 13.78
N GLY A 51 8.45 3.82 12.78
CA GLY A 51 9.64 4.03 11.96
C GLY A 51 10.06 2.75 11.23
N GLY A 52 11.35 2.38 11.35
CA GLY A 52 11.92 1.18 10.75
C GLY A 52 11.52 -0.15 11.39
N ASP A 53 10.85 -0.13 12.56
CA ASP A 53 10.23 -1.32 13.13
C ASP A 53 8.91 -1.63 12.39
N LEU A 54 9.00 -2.50 11.42
CA LEU A 54 7.87 -3.02 10.66
C LEU A 54 7.36 -4.36 11.22
N GLY A 55 7.98 -4.90 12.27
CA GLY A 55 7.75 -6.26 12.76
C GLY A 55 8.41 -7.31 11.87
N GLY A 56 9.60 -6.99 11.33
CA GLY A 56 10.35 -7.81 10.37
C GLY A 56 9.67 -7.89 9.00
N LEU A 57 10.16 -8.76 8.13
CA LEU A 57 9.56 -8.98 6.81
C LEU A 57 8.10 -9.41 6.89
N ALA A 58 7.78 -10.27 7.85
CA ALA A 58 6.40 -10.75 8.04
C ALA A 58 5.44 -9.62 8.42
N GLY A 59 5.87 -8.67 9.25
CA GLY A 59 5.08 -7.50 9.61
C GLY A 59 4.89 -6.55 8.42
N ALA A 60 5.94 -6.31 7.65
CA ALA A 60 5.88 -5.51 6.42
C ALA A 60 4.94 -6.14 5.37
N ASP A 61 4.99 -7.45 5.17
CA ASP A 61 4.08 -8.17 4.27
C ASP A 61 2.62 -8.07 4.72
N ARG A 62 2.37 -8.14 6.04
CA ARG A 62 1.02 -7.91 6.59
C ARG A 62 0.53 -6.49 6.34
N LEU A 63 1.40 -5.47 6.48
CA LEU A 63 1.05 -4.10 6.15
C LEU A 63 0.62 -3.97 4.69
N CYS A 64 1.41 -4.52 3.74
CA CYS A 64 1.06 -4.55 2.33
C CYS A 64 -0.30 -5.24 2.08
N THR A 65 -0.51 -6.41 2.69
CA THR A 65 -1.78 -7.17 2.56
C THR A 65 -2.96 -6.40 3.12
N THR A 66 -2.79 -5.75 4.28
CA THR A 66 -3.85 -4.96 4.93
C THR A 66 -4.28 -3.78 4.05
N LEU A 67 -3.32 -3.04 3.51
CA LEU A 67 -3.59 -1.90 2.63
C LEU A 67 -4.23 -2.34 1.30
N ALA A 68 -3.74 -3.41 0.70
CA ALA A 68 -4.34 -3.98 -0.51
C ALA A 68 -5.77 -4.48 -0.26
N THR A 69 -6.04 -5.11 0.89
CA THR A 69 -7.38 -5.58 1.27
C THR A 69 -8.35 -4.41 1.40
N ALA A 70 -7.91 -3.28 1.93
CA ALA A 70 -8.76 -2.09 2.10
C ALA A 70 -9.27 -1.51 0.76
N VAL A 71 -8.61 -1.84 -0.35
CA VAL A 71 -9.01 -1.44 -1.71
C VAL A 71 -9.52 -2.61 -2.57
N GLY A 72 -9.85 -3.75 -1.93
CA GLY A 72 -10.45 -4.91 -2.61
C GLY A 72 -9.46 -5.85 -3.29
N GLU A 73 -8.15 -5.67 -3.08
CA GLU A 73 -7.07 -6.44 -3.74
C GLU A 73 -6.37 -7.42 -2.78
N GLY A 74 -7.03 -7.80 -1.69
CA GLY A 74 -6.49 -8.69 -0.64
C GLY A 74 -6.37 -10.16 -1.04
N ASN A 75 -6.85 -10.56 -2.19
CA ASN A 75 -6.81 -11.95 -2.70
C ASN A 75 -5.46 -12.35 -3.31
N LYS A 76 -4.50 -11.42 -3.40
CA LYS A 76 -3.16 -11.64 -3.91
C LYS A 76 -2.16 -11.87 -2.77
N THR A 77 -1.05 -12.52 -3.07
CA THR A 77 0.09 -12.62 -2.14
C THR A 77 0.91 -11.34 -2.20
N TRP A 78 0.75 -10.47 -1.22
CA TRP A 78 1.50 -9.21 -1.15
C TRP A 78 2.82 -9.36 -0.42
N ARG A 79 3.87 -8.75 -0.95
CA ARG A 79 5.21 -8.73 -0.39
C ARG A 79 5.77 -7.31 -0.37
N ALA A 80 6.37 -6.94 0.75
CA ALA A 80 7.17 -5.74 0.85
C ALA A 80 8.48 -5.92 0.09
N TYR A 81 8.89 -4.91 -0.69
CA TYR A 81 10.20 -4.87 -1.34
C TYR A 81 11.26 -4.46 -0.31
N LEU A 82 11.73 -5.41 0.45
CA LEU A 82 12.69 -5.22 1.52
C LEU A 82 13.73 -6.32 1.51
N SER A 83 15.01 -5.95 1.54
CA SER A 83 16.10 -6.89 1.83
C SER A 83 16.34 -7.00 3.33
N THR A 84 17.00 -8.07 3.75
CA THR A 84 17.56 -8.23 5.10
C THR A 84 19.05 -8.50 5.01
N GLN A 85 19.76 -8.24 6.10
CA GLN A 85 21.15 -8.63 6.25
C GLN A 85 21.26 -9.93 7.05
N PRO A 86 22.37 -10.66 6.95
CA PRO A 86 22.57 -11.85 7.75
C PRO A 86 22.43 -11.53 9.25
N ALA A 87 21.71 -12.37 9.97
CA ALA A 87 21.69 -12.30 11.43
C ALA A 87 23.04 -12.74 12.01
N PRO A 88 23.41 -12.32 13.24
CA PRO A 88 24.62 -12.80 13.88
C PRO A 88 24.69 -14.32 13.87
N GLY A 89 25.78 -14.88 13.35
CA GLY A 89 25.99 -16.31 13.21
C GLY A 89 25.31 -16.99 12.01
N SER A 90 24.70 -16.21 11.10
CA SER A 90 24.12 -16.68 9.83
C SER A 90 24.75 -15.94 8.66
N GLU A 91 24.95 -16.63 7.54
CA GLU A 91 25.35 -15.99 6.28
C GLU A 91 24.14 -15.70 5.37
N THR A 92 22.93 -16.04 5.81
CA THR A 92 21.73 -15.96 4.98
C THR A 92 21.13 -14.55 5.04
N ALA A 93 21.16 -13.87 3.91
CA ALA A 93 20.41 -12.63 3.67
C ALA A 93 19.18 -12.93 2.79
N VAL A 94 18.21 -12.04 2.84
CA VAL A 94 17.05 -12.07 1.93
C VAL A 94 17.16 -10.91 0.96
N ASN A 95 17.10 -11.18 -0.33
CA ASN A 95 17.08 -10.15 -1.37
C ASN A 95 15.64 -9.69 -1.62
N ALA A 96 15.41 -8.41 -1.71
CA ALA A 96 14.09 -7.86 -2.01
C ALA A 96 13.56 -8.35 -3.37
N ARG A 97 14.44 -8.40 -4.38
CA ARG A 97 14.10 -8.86 -5.74
C ARG A 97 13.54 -10.28 -5.82
N ASP A 98 13.94 -11.14 -4.90
CA ASP A 98 13.55 -12.57 -4.90
C ASP A 98 12.21 -12.80 -4.21
N ARG A 99 11.65 -11.78 -3.54
CA ARG A 99 10.40 -11.85 -2.78
C ARG A 99 9.15 -11.46 -3.56
N ILE A 100 9.31 -10.64 -4.58
CA ILE A 100 8.21 -9.89 -5.20
C ILE A 100 7.54 -10.58 -6.39
N GLY A 101 7.93 -11.81 -6.72
CA GLY A 101 7.40 -12.54 -7.87
C GLY A 101 8.06 -12.13 -9.19
N LYS A 102 7.36 -12.30 -10.30
CA LYS A 102 7.95 -12.17 -11.65
C LYS A 102 7.39 -11.00 -12.47
N GLY A 103 6.31 -10.36 -12.02
CA GLY A 103 5.59 -9.32 -12.77
C GLY A 103 4.62 -9.91 -13.83
N PRO A 104 4.02 -9.12 -14.72
CA PRO A 104 4.14 -7.65 -14.73
C PRO A 104 3.45 -6.98 -13.53
N TRP A 105 3.99 -5.83 -13.11
CA TRP A 105 3.38 -5.06 -12.02
C TRP A 105 2.74 -3.78 -12.53
N ARG A 106 1.55 -3.48 -11.98
CA ARG A 106 0.74 -2.32 -12.34
C ARG A 106 0.33 -1.54 -11.10
N ASN A 107 0.30 -0.22 -11.21
CA ASN A 107 -0.22 0.64 -10.16
C ASN A 107 -1.77 0.66 -10.16
N ALA A 108 -2.36 1.41 -9.21
CA ALA A 108 -3.81 1.52 -9.04
C ALA A 108 -4.55 2.12 -10.25
N LYS A 109 -3.84 2.76 -11.17
CA LYS A 109 -4.39 3.30 -12.44
C LYS A 109 -4.15 2.36 -13.63
N GLY A 110 -3.66 1.13 -13.39
CA GLY A 110 -3.37 0.13 -14.41
C GLY A 110 -2.09 0.40 -15.21
N VAL A 111 -1.32 1.43 -14.87
CA VAL A 111 -0.05 1.74 -15.55
C VAL A 111 0.99 0.69 -15.18
N VAL A 112 1.66 0.15 -16.21
CA VAL A 112 2.74 -0.83 -16.00
C VAL A 112 3.95 -0.13 -15.40
N ILE A 113 4.43 -0.67 -14.28
CA ILE A 113 5.65 -0.24 -13.58
C ILE A 113 6.88 -0.95 -14.14
N ALA A 114 6.76 -2.25 -14.33
CA ALA A 114 7.77 -3.09 -14.96
C ALA A 114 7.13 -4.41 -15.44
N GLN A 115 7.64 -4.97 -16.52
CA GLN A 115 7.17 -6.25 -17.06
C GLN A 115 7.72 -7.44 -16.28
N ASN A 116 8.92 -7.30 -15.69
CA ASN A 116 9.63 -8.36 -14.99
C ASN A 116 10.71 -7.78 -14.06
N VAL A 117 11.38 -8.66 -13.30
CA VAL A 117 12.42 -8.29 -12.33
C VAL A 117 13.61 -7.57 -12.99
N THR A 118 13.99 -7.97 -14.21
CA THR A 118 15.11 -7.32 -14.93
C THR A 118 14.77 -5.88 -15.30
N GLU A 119 13.58 -5.66 -15.84
CA GLU A 119 13.11 -4.31 -16.17
C GLU A 119 12.93 -3.46 -14.92
N LEU A 120 12.43 -4.05 -13.82
CA LEU A 120 12.27 -3.33 -12.55
C LEU A 120 13.60 -2.78 -12.03
N HIS A 121 14.70 -3.51 -12.17
CA HIS A 121 16.03 -3.07 -11.72
C HIS A 121 16.85 -2.37 -12.83
N GLY A 122 16.26 -2.21 -14.00
CA GLY A 122 16.83 -1.47 -15.14
C GLY A 122 15.99 -0.26 -15.51
N ASN A 123 15.28 -0.34 -16.61
CA ASN A 123 14.49 0.76 -17.15
C ASN A 123 13.01 0.63 -16.75
N ASN A 124 12.71 0.75 -15.47
CA ASN A 124 11.36 0.73 -14.94
C ASN A 124 10.66 2.10 -15.02
N ASN A 125 9.35 2.10 -14.79
CA ASN A 125 8.49 3.29 -14.84
C ASN A 125 8.11 3.82 -13.43
N ILE A 126 8.99 3.66 -12.42
CA ILE A 126 8.80 4.26 -11.10
C ILE A 126 9.22 5.73 -11.15
N ASN A 127 8.28 6.63 -10.92
CA ASN A 127 8.48 8.08 -10.83
C ASN A 127 7.32 8.69 -9.99
N LYS A 128 7.33 10.01 -9.78
CA LYS A 128 6.31 10.71 -8.97
C LYS A 128 4.88 10.43 -9.41
N GLU A 129 4.63 10.32 -10.72
CA GLU A 129 3.30 10.18 -11.30
C GLU A 129 2.79 8.73 -11.28
N THR A 130 3.69 7.76 -11.23
CA THR A 130 3.37 6.33 -11.35
C THR A 130 3.52 5.54 -10.05
N ALA A 131 4.38 6.00 -9.14
CA ALA A 131 4.57 5.38 -7.83
C ALA A 131 3.48 5.84 -6.84
N LEU A 132 2.28 5.34 -7.08
CA LEU A 132 1.06 5.72 -6.35
C LEU A 132 0.85 4.85 -5.11
N THR A 133 0.01 5.34 -4.19
CA THR A 133 -0.50 4.53 -3.08
C THR A 133 -1.48 3.45 -3.58
N GLU A 134 -1.87 2.52 -2.71
CA GLU A 134 -2.92 1.53 -3.01
C GLU A 134 -4.26 2.16 -3.41
N LYS A 135 -4.48 3.43 -3.00
CA LYS A 135 -5.68 4.21 -3.34
C LYS A 135 -5.55 4.98 -4.65
N GLY A 136 -4.38 4.93 -5.31
CA GLY A 136 -4.11 5.70 -6.53
C GLY A 136 -3.74 7.16 -6.28
N GLU A 137 -3.38 7.52 -5.06
CA GLU A 137 -2.95 8.86 -4.65
C GLU A 137 -1.46 9.03 -4.93
N VAL A 138 -1.06 10.25 -5.30
CA VAL A 138 0.36 10.62 -5.44
C VAL A 138 0.98 10.75 -4.06
N VAL A 139 2.18 10.18 -3.89
CA VAL A 139 2.98 10.37 -2.68
C VAL A 139 3.78 11.66 -2.81
N ASN A 140 3.80 12.46 -1.76
CA ASN A 140 4.63 13.66 -1.70
C ASN A 140 6.08 13.33 -1.99
N ALA A 141 6.71 14.19 -2.76
CA ALA A 141 8.08 14.03 -3.25
C ALA A 141 9.02 15.09 -2.69
N SER A 142 10.26 15.06 -3.11
CA SER A 142 11.21 16.14 -2.87
C SER A 142 10.65 17.46 -3.39
N GLY A 143 10.63 18.49 -2.53
CA GLY A 143 10.00 19.79 -2.82
C GLY A 143 8.55 19.94 -2.35
N ASP A 144 7.86 18.85 -2.02
CA ASP A 144 6.53 18.90 -1.41
C ASP A 144 6.65 19.01 0.14
N THR A 145 5.56 19.43 0.80
CA THR A 145 5.48 19.50 2.25
C THR A 145 4.31 18.67 2.77
N PRO A 146 4.53 17.66 3.65
CA PRO A 146 5.85 17.13 4.05
C PRO A 146 6.53 16.36 2.91
N ASN A 147 7.87 16.34 2.90
CA ASN A 147 8.61 15.48 2.00
C ASN A 147 8.50 14.01 2.45
N MET A 148 8.16 13.10 1.53
CA MET A 148 7.96 11.66 1.79
C MET A 148 8.59 10.79 0.69
N HIS A 149 9.64 11.29 0.02
CA HIS A 149 10.17 10.60 -1.16
C HIS A 149 11.06 9.41 -0.84
N ASP A 150 11.58 9.31 0.38
CA ASP A 150 12.41 8.19 0.83
C ASP A 150 11.54 6.98 1.17
N ILE A 151 11.71 5.90 0.45
CA ILE A 151 11.02 4.63 0.66
C ILE A 151 12.03 3.61 1.19
N LEU A 152 11.69 2.91 2.25
CA LEU A 152 12.53 1.88 2.88
C LEU A 152 12.72 0.69 1.93
N THR A 153 13.96 0.21 1.77
CA THR A 153 14.28 -0.92 0.90
C THR A 153 15.35 -1.86 1.46
N GLY A 154 16.39 -1.33 2.11
CA GLY A 154 17.53 -2.12 2.57
C GLY A 154 18.30 -2.81 1.45
N SER A 155 18.21 -2.32 0.22
CA SER A 155 18.65 -3.02 -0.98
C SER A 155 19.74 -2.30 -1.74
N GLN A 156 20.56 -3.05 -2.47
CA GLN A 156 21.41 -2.55 -3.55
C GLN A 156 20.57 -2.16 -4.79
N PRO A 157 21.14 -1.43 -5.77
CA PRO A 157 20.41 -1.03 -6.97
C PRO A 157 19.79 -2.20 -7.76
N ASP A 158 20.41 -3.37 -7.74
CA ASP A 158 19.92 -4.59 -8.40
C ASP A 158 18.89 -5.38 -7.57
N GLY A 159 18.54 -4.89 -6.37
CA GLY A 159 17.57 -5.50 -5.46
C GLY A 159 18.11 -6.61 -4.59
N THR A 160 19.42 -6.82 -4.58
CA THR A 160 20.08 -7.76 -3.66
C THR A 160 20.32 -7.11 -2.29
N ALA A 161 20.58 -7.92 -1.29
CA ALA A 161 20.92 -7.48 0.06
C ALA A 161 22.27 -6.75 0.08
N ILE A 162 22.41 -5.74 0.93
CA ILE A 162 23.67 -5.03 1.13
C ILE A 162 24.56 -5.89 2.02
N ALA A 163 25.75 -6.21 1.52
CA ALA A 163 26.76 -6.95 2.27
C ALA A 163 27.50 -6.03 3.27
N GLY A 164 28.05 -6.63 4.31
CA GLY A 164 28.87 -5.95 5.31
C GLY A 164 28.23 -5.92 6.69
N SER A 165 28.95 -5.31 7.66
CA SER A 165 28.56 -5.28 9.06
C SER A 165 27.76 -4.03 9.48
N VAL A 166 27.64 -3.05 8.59
CA VAL A 166 26.88 -1.82 8.86
C VAL A 166 25.39 -2.13 8.66
N ASP A 167 24.58 -1.87 9.69
CA ASP A 167 23.13 -2.05 9.59
C ASP A 167 22.52 -1.05 8.62
N THR A 168 21.89 -1.57 7.58
CA THR A 168 21.18 -0.81 6.54
C THR A 168 19.71 -1.20 6.43
N THR A 169 19.21 -1.91 7.43
CA THR A 169 17.87 -2.53 7.45
C THR A 169 17.11 -2.31 8.75
N CYS A 170 17.57 -1.39 9.60
CA CYS A 170 16.98 -1.19 10.92
C CYS A 170 16.83 -2.52 11.68
N ARG A 171 17.94 -3.30 11.76
CA ARG A 171 17.98 -4.63 12.38
C ARG A 171 16.94 -5.58 11.77
N ASN A 172 17.00 -5.68 10.44
CA ASN A 172 16.05 -6.48 9.67
C ASN A 172 14.58 -6.10 9.96
N TRP A 173 14.33 -4.78 10.01
CA TRP A 173 12.99 -4.18 10.16
C TRP A 173 12.34 -4.43 11.52
N THR A 174 13.16 -4.51 12.57
CA THR A 174 12.71 -4.72 13.96
C THR A 174 13.17 -3.62 14.92
N SER A 175 13.78 -2.54 14.41
CA SER A 175 14.28 -1.43 15.22
C SER A 175 13.61 -0.12 14.84
N SER A 176 13.24 0.66 15.86
CA SER A 176 12.78 2.05 15.76
C SER A 176 13.74 3.04 16.45
N GLY A 177 14.95 2.60 16.77
CA GLY A 177 15.98 3.38 17.48
C GLY A 177 17.19 3.67 16.61
N GLU A 178 18.33 3.24 17.12
CA GLU A 178 19.61 3.35 16.42
C GLU A 178 19.70 2.42 15.22
N GLY A 179 20.65 2.67 14.33
CA GLY A 179 20.85 2.00 13.07
C GLY A 179 20.50 2.89 11.90
N ALA A 180 20.41 2.33 10.73
CA ALA A 180 19.98 3.02 9.53
C ALA A 180 19.20 2.07 8.61
N ALA A 181 18.48 2.63 7.67
CA ALA A 181 17.89 1.91 6.55
C ALA A 181 18.40 2.48 5.23
N MET A 182 18.74 1.63 4.27
CA MET A 182 18.86 2.07 2.89
C MET A 182 17.48 2.43 2.37
N VAL A 183 17.39 3.60 1.73
CA VAL A 183 16.15 4.12 1.14
C VAL A 183 16.33 4.36 -0.36
N GLY A 184 15.22 4.45 -1.08
CA GLY A 184 15.19 4.88 -2.48
C GLY A 184 14.23 6.03 -2.69
N HIS A 185 14.50 6.85 -3.70
CA HIS A 185 13.70 8.02 -4.06
C HIS A 185 12.63 7.64 -5.10
N HIS A 186 11.38 7.51 -4.69
CA HIS A 186 10.30 7.11 -5.61
C HIS A 186 10.11 8.10 -6.78
N ASN A 187 10.45 9.36 -6.58
CA ASN A 187 10.35 10.41 -7.59
C ASN A 187 11.62 10.58 -8.44
N ARG A 188 12.66 9.76 -8.21
CA ARG A 188 13.95 9.80 -8.90
C ARG A 188 14.63 11.17 -8.89
N ALA A 189 14.49 11.90 -7.81
CA ALA A 189 15.13 13.19 -7.59
C ALA A 189 15.79 13.24 -6.21
N GLY A 190 16.94 13.85 -6.13
CA GLY A 190 17.71 14.05 -4.90
C GLY A 190 18.39 15.40 -4.90
N LEU A 191 19.50 15.52 -4.15
CA LEU A 191 20.24 16.77 -4.03
C LEU A 191 21.07 17.10 -5.28
N ASP A 192 21.33 16.10 -6.12
CA ASP A 192 22.12 16.23 -7.34
C ASP A 192 21.61 15.24 -8.42
N ASP A 193 22.31 15.19 -9.55
CA ASP A 193 21.98 14.34 -10.69
C ASP A 193 22.70 12.99 -10.72
N SER A 194 23.34 12.59 -9.61
CA SER A 194 24.04 11.31 -9.50
C SER A 194 23.10 10.10 -9.63
N ALA A 195 23.67 8.96 -9.99
CA ALA A 195 22.90 7.72 -10.09
C ALA A 195 22.26 7.31 -8.73
N PRO A 196 22.92 7.41 -7.58
CA PRO A 196 22.28 7.19 -6.30
C PRO A 196 21.12 8.15 -6.03
N ALA A 197 21.27 9.46 -6.26
CA ALA A 197 20.21 10.45 -6.06
C ALA A 197 18.94 10.14 -6.89
N LYS A 198 19.08 9.47 -8.04
CA LYS A 198 18.00 9.06 -8.94
C LYS A 198 17.57 7.60 -8.74
N SER A 199 18.12 6.89 -7.76
CA SER A 199 17.78 5.50 -7.51
C SER A 199 16.45 5.36 -6.77
N TRP A 200 15.53 4.60 -7.33
CA TRP A 200 14.23 4.35 -6.70
C TRP A 200 14.33 3.42 -5.48
N ASN A 201 15.40 2.64 -5.36
CA ASN A 201 15.55 1.60 -4.33
C ASN A 201 16.87 1.62 -3.55
N SER A 202 17.86 2.45 -3.95
CA SER A 202 19.19 2.45 -3.32
C SER A 202 19.85 3.81 -3.44
N SER A 203 19.33 4.80 -2.73
CA SER A 203 19.79 6.17 -2.83
C SER A 203 20.80 6.51 -1.73
N HIS A 204 20.40 6.48 -0.48
CA HIS A 204 21.23 6.77 0.70
C HIS A 204 20.71 6.05 1.94
N GLN A 205 21.47 6.11 3.02
CA GLN A 205 21.02 5.64 4.33
C GLN A 205 20.23 6.74 5.05
N SER A 206 19.23 6.33 5.82
CA SER A 206 18.55 7.21 6.76
C SER A 206 19.47 7.58 7.94
N ARG A 207 19.13 8.64 8.67
CA ARG A 207 19.89 9.08 9.85
C ARG A 207 19.65 8.21 11.09
N GLY A 208 18.66 7.33 11.05
CA GLY A 208 18.28 6.45 12.13
C GLY A 208 17.02 5.68 11.76
N CYS A 209 16.53 4.85 12.67
CA CYS A 209 15.35 3.99 12.45
C CYS A 209 14.08 4.53 13.11
N SER A 210 14.15 5.58 13.93
CA SER A 210 12.96 6.21 14.48
C SER A 210 12.15 6.92 13.38
N LEU A 211 10.85 7.08 13.58
CA LEU A 211 10.01 7.79 12.62
C LEU A 211 10.51 9.23 12.39
N ASP A 212 10.95 9.92 13.44
CA ASP A 212 11.49 11.28 13.35
C ASP A 212 12.81 11.33 12.57
N ALA A 213 13.69 10.34 12.76
CA ALA A 213 14.95 10.24 12.01
C ALA A 213 14.70 9.97 10.52
N LEU A 214 13.70 9.14 10.19
CA LEU A 214 13.28 8.89 8.81
C LEU A 214 12.66 10.14 8.17
N LYS A 215 11.81 10.86 8.89
CA LYS A 215 11.24 12.14 8.42
C LYS A 215 12.29 13.21 8.20
N ALA A 216 13.34 13.24 9.03
CA ALA A 216 14.44 14.19 8.91
C ALA A 216 15.31 13.99 7.65
N THR A 217 15.20 12.84 6.97
CA THR A 217 15.87 12.59 5.69
C THR A 217 14.92 12.68 4.48
N GLY A 218 13.62 12.86 4.70
CA GLY A 218 12.64 12.99 3.61
C GLY A 218 11.74 11.78 3.43
N GLY A 219 11.64 10.91 4.44
CA GLY A 219 10.79 9.74 4.44
C GLY A 219 9.57 9.84 5.37
N ASP A 220 8.80 8.77 5.46
CA ASP A 220 7.68 8.58 6.42
C ASP A 220 7.50 7.10 6.75
N ALA A 221 8.60 6.34 6.75
CA ALA A 221 8.61 4.89 6.96
C ALA A 221 7.73 4.10 5.98
N ARG A 222 7.53 4.61 4.78
CA ARG A 222 6.77 3.94 3.71
C ARG A 222 7.59 2.84 3.04
N ILE A 223 6.90 1.87 2.47
CA ILE A 223 7.49 0.73 1.76
C ILE A 223 6.80 0.54 0.40
N TYR A 224 7.52 -0.09 -0.54
CA TYR A 224 6.91 -0.58 -1.77
C TYR A 224 6.27 -1.94 -1.52
N CYS A 225 5.09 -2.14 -2.06
CA CYS A 225 4.33 -3.39 -2.00
C CYS A 225 4.12 -3.95 -3.39
N PHE A 226 4.42 -5.25 -3.55
CA PHE A 226 4.29 -5.97 -4.82
C PHE A 226 3.43 -7.21 -4.64
N ALA A 227 2.56 -7.50 -5.60
CA ALA A 227 1.92 -8.81 -5.70
C ALA A 227 2.92 -9.81 -6.27
N ALA A 228 3.15 -10.91 -5.53
CA ALA A 228 4.15 -11.92 -5.86
C ALA A 228 3.60 -13.07 -6.74
N ASN A 229 2.30 -13.06 -7.01
CA ASN A 229 1.57 -14.06 -7.83
C ASN A 229 0.67 -13.38 -8.84
#